data_8b907c9228a370a56f64120218750060
#
_entry.id   8b907c9228a370a56f64120218750060
#
_cell.length_a   1.000
_cell.length_b   1.000
_cell.length_c   1.000
_cell.angle_alpha   90.00
_cell.angle_beta   90.00
_cell.angle_gamma   90.00
#
_symmetry.space_group_name_H-M   'P 1'
#
loop_
_entity.id
_entity.type
_entity.pdbx_description
1 polymer ?
#
loop_
_entity_poly.entity_id
_entity_poly.type
_entity_poly.pdbx_seq_one_letter_code
_entity_poly.pdbx_strand_id
1 'polypeptide(L)'
;HGNYMEEQTIKSLADSDLVWVPTITVVPNMFGCGRFSDELLHKIYEKEKMNIKKGLQYGVKMALGSDAGAYLVFHGQGILDEYARFLECRKEIQEESQENEQEFLSVCELKARLKAGEAEIRKKFKKIEKSY
;
A
#
# COMPACT_ATOMS: atom_id res chain seq x y z
N HIS A 1 -0.70 5.97 6.20
CA HIS A 1 -0.47 6.44 4.82
C HIS A 1 1.00 6.21 4.40
N GLY A 2 1.94 7.04 4.82
CA GLY A 2 3.35 6.85 4.49
C GLY A 2 3.84 7.59 3.24
N ASN A 3 3.14 8.65 2.82
CA ASN A 3 3.39 9.41 1.59
C ASN A 3 4.82 9.96 1.50
N TYR A 4 5.38 10.36 2.63
CA TYR A 4 6.69 11.00 2.71
C TYR A 4 7.77 10.15 3.39
N MET A 5 7.55 8.83 3.51
CA MET A 5 8.56 7.96 4.11
C MET A 5 9.85 7.97 3.29
N GLU A 6 10.96 8.02 4.01
CA GLU A 6 12.28 7.79 3.47
C GLU A 6 12.60 6.29 3.42
N GLU A 7 13.53 5.91 2.59
CA GLU A 7 13.91 4.50 2.41
C GLU A 7 14.34 3.83 3.72
N GLN A 8 15.06 4.56 4.58
CA GLN A 8 15.48 4.03 5.88
C GLN A 8 14.28 3.68 6.78
N THR A 9 13.22 4.48 6.73
CA THR A 9 11.97 4.20 7.45
C THR A 9 11.30 2.92 6.93
N ILE A 10 11.28 2.72 5.60
CA ILE A 10 10.72 1.52 4.99
C ILE A 10 11.52 0.28 5.39
N LYS A 11 12.86 0.37 5.42
CA LYS A 11 13.72 -0.72 5.90
C LYS A 11 13.45 -1.04 7.38
N SER A 12 13.33 -0.01 8.23
CA SER A 12 12.98 -0.21 9.64
C SER A 12 11.61 -0.84 9.84
N LEU A 13 10.64 -0.56 8.95
CA LEU A 13 9.34 -1.24 8.96
C LEU A 13 9.47 -2.73 8.61
N ALA A 14 10.35 -3.09 7.67
CA ALA A 14 10.59 -4.48 7.29
C ALA A 14 11.13 -5.31 8.46
N ASP A 15 11.98 -4.70 9.30
CA ASP A 15 12.58 -5.32 10.48
C ASP A 15 11.66 -5.29 11.72
N SER A 16 10.46 -4.75 11.59
CA SER A 16 9.52 -4.56 12.71
C SER A 16 8.31 -5.50 12.65
N ASP A 17 7.54 -5.52 13.76
CA ASP A 17 6.23 -6.18 13.82
C ASP A 17 5.06 -5.26 13.44
N LEU A 18 5.36 -4.08 12.88
CA LEU A 18 4.35 -3.14 12.43
C LEU A 18 3.75 -3.60 11.09
N VAL A 19 2.48 -3.28 10.89
CA VAL A 19 1.80 -3.47 9.61
C VAL A 19 1.52 -2.10 9.01
N TRP A 20 2.00 -1.88 7.81
CA TRP A 20 1.75 -0.65 7.08
C TRP A 20 0.47 -0.75 6.25
N VAL A 21 -0.40 0.25 6.37
CA VAL A 21 -1.63 0.42 5.59
C VAL A 21 -1.48 1.70 4.77
N PRO A 22 -1.09 1.62 3.48
CA PRO A 22 -0.74 2.79 2.66
C PRO A 22 -1.88 3.73 2.36
N THR A 23 -3.07 3.21 2.02
CA THR A 23 -4.25 4.00 1.58
C THR A 23 -3.97 4.86 0.32
N ILE A 24 -3.21 4.29 -0.62
CA ILE A 24 -2.74 4.98 -1.84
C ILE A 24 -3.88 5.46 -2.75
N THR A 25 -5.07 4.91 -2.61
CA THR A 25 -6.26 5.28 -3.41
C THR A 25 -6.67 6.74 -3.24
N VAL A 26 -6.38 7.36 -2.10
CA VAL A 26 -6.81 8.72 -1.78
C VAL A 26 -6.30 9.74 -2.80
N VAL A 27 -5.02 9.69 -3.13
CA VAL A 27 -4.39 10.69 -4.01
C VAL A 27 -4.89 10.62 -5.46
N PRO A 28 -4.88 9.45 -6.14
CA PRO A 28 -5.33 9.38 -7.52
C PRO A 28 -6.83 9.68 -7.68
N ASN A 29 -7.66 9.45 -6.67
CA ASN A 29 -9.07 9.82 -6.73
C ASN A 29 -9.28 11.35 -6.77
N MET A 30 -8.28 12.14 -6.41
CA MET A 30 -8.32 13.60 -6.48
C MET A 30 -7.87 14.18 -7.83
N PHE A 31 -7.37 13.37 -8.77
CA PHE A 31 -6.96 13.86 -10.08
C PHE A 31 -8.14 14.49 -10.82
N GLY A 32 -7.92 15.67 -11.39
CA GLY A 32 -8.93 16.41 -12.14
C GLY A 32 -10.06 17.02 -11.30
N CYS A 33 -10.04 16.90 -9.96
CA CYS A 33 -11.11 17.45 -9.11
C CYS A 33 -11.05 19.00 -8.95
N GLY A 34 -9.96 19.63 -9.40
CA GLY A 34 -9.75 21.07 -9.32
C GLY A 34 -9.47 21.64 -7.93
N ARG A 35 -9.42 20.78 -6.89
CA ARG A 35 -9.15 21.20 -5.50
C ARG A 35 -7.67 21.42 -5.23
N PHE A 36 -6.82 20.65 -5.88
CA PHE A 36 -5.35 20.71 -5.78
C PHE A 36 -4.75 20.69 -7.18
N SER A 37 -3.50 21.12 -7.30
CA SER A 37 -2.75 21.01 -8.55
C SER A 37 -2.54 19.54 -8.92
N ASP A 38 -2.96 19.15 -10.12
CA ASP A 38 -2.74 17.77 -10.62
C ASP A 38 -1.25 17.44 -10.69
N GLU A 39 -0.39 18.39 -11.00
CA GLU A 39 1.06 18.20 -10.99
C GLU A 39 1.57 17.80 -9.60
N LEU A 40 1.07 18.45 -8.55
CA LEU A 40 1.42 18.11 -7.17
C LEU A 40 0.88 16.73 -6.80
N LEU A 41 -0.38 16.43 -7.14
CA LEU A 41 -0.99 15.13 -6.86
C LEU A 41 -0.24 14.00 -7.55
N HIS A 42 0.16 14.17 -8.80
CA HIS A 42 0.97 13.18 -9.53
C HIS A 42 2.33 12.95 -8.86
N LYS A 43 3.02 14.00 -8.42
CA LYS A 43 4.30 13.86 -7.69
C LYS A 43 4.14 13.07 -6.38
N ILE A 44 3.07 13.33 -5.63
CA ILE A 44 2.77 12.60 -4.40
C ILE A 44 2.47 11.14 -4.72
N TYR A 45 1.62 10.87 -5.70
CA TYR A 45 1.23 9.52 -6.10
C TYR A 45 2.43 8.68 -6.56
N GLU A 46 3.30 9.22 -7.40
CA GLU A 46 4.52 8.51 -7.84
C GLU A 46 5.45 8.20 -6.66
N LYS A 47 5.54 9.10 -5.68
CA LYS A 47 6.31 8.85 -4.45
C LYS A 47 5.68 7.74 -3.61
N GLU A 48 4.36 7.70 -3.49
CA GLU A 48 3.63 6.64 -2.80
C GLU A 48 3.84 5.29 -3.47
N LYS A 49 3.69 5.21 -4.80
CA LYS A 49 3.96 3.98 -5.57
C LYS A 49 5.39 3.49 -5.35
N MET A 50 6.38 4.40 -5.45
CA MET A 50 7.77 4.05 -5.19
C MET A 50 7.98 3.48 -3.79
N ASN A 51 7.35 4.08 -2.77
CA ASN A 51 7.44 3.60 -1.39
C ASN A 51 6.81 2.21 -1.23
N ILE A 52 5.64 1.96 -1.84
CA ILE A 52 4.99 0.64 -1.83
C ILE A 52 5.84 -0.39 -2.54
N LYS A 53 6.40 -0.07 -3.72
CA LYS A 53 7.31 -0.97 -4.44
C LYS A 53 8.49 -1.38 -3.57
N LYS A 54 9.16 -0.42 -2.93
CA LYS A 54 10.26 -0.70 -1.98
C LYS A 54 9.78 -1.55 -0.80
N GLY A 55 8.62 -1.25 -0.24
CA GLY A 55 8.06 -2.03 0.85
C GLY A 55 7.78 -3.49 0.45
N LEU A 56 7.25 -3.73 -0.75
CA LEU A 56 7.07 -5.09 -1.29
C LEU A 56 8.40 -5.82 -1.48
N GLN A 57 9.42 -5.13 -2.00
CA GLN A 57 10.76 -5.67 -2.20
C GLN A 57 11.48 -5.99 -0.88
N TYR A 58 11.33 -5.16 0.13
CA TYR A 58 11.93 -5.36 1.46
C TYR A 58 11.13 -6.31 2.37
N GLY A 59 9.97 -6.79 1.91
CA GLY A 59 9.14 -7.72 2.68
C GLY A 59 8.37 -7.07 3.83
N VAL A 60 8.10 -5.76 3.76
CA VAL A 60 7.28 -5.05 4.75
C VAL A 60 5.91 -5.71 4.88
N LYS A 61 5.44 -5.94 6.09
CA LYS A 61 4.08 -6.41 6.36
C LYS A 61 3.10 -5.31 5.99
N MET A 62 2.24 -5.56 5.02
CA MET A 62 1.24 -4.59 4.54
C MET A 62 -0.17 -5.17 4.60
N ALA A 63 -1.15 -4.29 4.74
CA ALA A 63 -2.57 -4.63 4.62
C ALA A 63 -3.30 -3.58 3.79
N LEU A 64 -4.43 -3.97 3.20
CA LEU A 64 -5.31 -3.05 2.49
C LEU A 64 -6.05 -2.15 3.47
N GLY A 65 -6.18 -0.89 3.11
CA GLY A 65 -7.05 0.09 3.76
C GLY A 65 -7.35 1.21 2.79
N SER A 66 -8.61 1.57 2.65
CA SER A 66 -9.04 2.53 1.64
C SER A 66 -9.09 3.97 2.13
N ASP A 67 -9.08 4.19 3.44
CA ASP A 67 -9.42 5.49 4.04
C ASP A 67 -10.81 5.99 3.60
N ALA A 68 -11.79 5.06 3.50
CA ALA A 68 -13.14 5.38 3.06
C ALA A 68 -13.77 6.43 3.97
N GLY A 69 -14.31 7.49 3.36
CA GLY A 69 -14.73 8.73 4.01
C GLY A 69 -13.79 9.90 3.73
N ALA A 70 -12.56 9.65 3.27
CA ALA A 70 -11.73 10.67 2.66
C ALA A 70 -12.39 11.18 1.35
N TYR A 71 -11.99 12.37 0.91
CA TYR A 71 -12.57 13.00 -0.28
C TYR A 71 -12.47 12.09 -1.52
N LEU A 72 -13.60 11.82 -2.16
CA LEU A 72 -13.75 10.92 -3.32
C LEU A 72 -13.37 9.45 -3.07
N VAL A 73 -13.29 9.00 -1.82
CA VAL A 73 -13.07 7.59 -1.47
C VAL A 73 -14.35 6.98 -0.92
N PHE A 74 -14.99 6.16 -1.74
CA PHE A 74 -16.28 5.54 -1.41
C PHE A 74 -16.12 4.24 -0.61
N HIS A 75 -17.04 4.02 0.34
CA HIS A 75 -17.12 2.75 1.06
C HIS A 75 -17.32 1.57 0.08
N GLY A 76 -16.61 0.49 0.30
CA GLY A 76 -16.62 -0.69 -0.57
C GLY A 76 -15.73 -0.53 -1.80
N GLN A 77 -15.99 0.44 -2.66
CA GLN A 77 -15.20 0.66 -3.87
C GLN A 77 -13.73 0.96 -3.55
N GLY A 78 -13.46 1.82 -2.55
CA GLY A 78 -12.10 2.22 -2.21
C GLY A 78 -11.15 1.07 -1.88
N ILE A 79 -11.64 -0.06 -1.32
CA ILE A 79 -10.79 -1.20 -1.03
C ILE A 79 -10.43 -1.99 -2.31
N LEU A 80 -11.31 -1.99 -3.31
CA LEU A 80 -11.04 -2.59 -4.62
C LEU A 80 -10.03 -1.75 -5.39
N ASP A 81 -10.17 -0.43 -5.33
CA ASP A 81 -9.24 0.51 -5.93
C ASP A 81 -7.86 0.39 -5.29
N GLU A 82 -7.79 0.29 -3.95
CA GLU A 82 -6.55 0.07 -3.21
C GLU A 82 -5.84 -1.21 -3.68
N TYR A 83 -6.57 -2.31 -3.80
CA TYR A 83 -6.01 -3.56 -4.32
C TYR A 83 -5.50 -3.43 -5.76
N ALA A 84 -6.23 -2.72 -6.62
CA ALA A 84 -5.81 -2.46 -7.99
C ALA A 84 -4.47 -1.69 -8.04
N ARG A 85 -4.25 -0.71 -7.14
CA ARG A 85 -2.97 0.02 -7.03
C ARG A 85 -1.81 -0.88 -6.59
N PHE A 86 -2.06 -1.81 -5.69
CA PHE A 86 -1.04 -2.81 -5.33
C PHE A 86 -0.68 -3.72 -6.51
N LEU A 87 -1.65 -4.13 -7.33
CA LEU A 87 -1.40 -4.90 -8.54
C LEU A 87 -0.60 -4.10 -9.57
N GLU A 88 -0.88 -2.80 -9.73
CA GLU A 88 -0.11 -1.87 -10.57
C GLU A 88 1.35 -1.79 -10.11
N CYS A 89 1.59 -1.54 -8.82
CA CYS A 89 2.94 -1.49 -8.24
C CYS A 89 3.70 -2.81 -8.46
N ARG A 90 3.04 -3.96 -8.25
CA ARG A 90 3.62 -5.28 -8.50
C ARG A 90 4.04 -5.43 -9.96
N LYS A 91 3.16 -5.05 -10.89
CA LYS A 91 3.41 -5.14 -12.34
C LYS A 91 4.61 -4.29 -12.73
N GLU A 92 4.70 -3.05 -12.24
CA GLU A 92 5.83 -2.17 -12.47
C GLU A 92 7.16 -2.76 -11.96
N ILE A 93 7.18 -3.39 -10.77
CA ILE A 93 8.38 -4.08 -10.26
C ILE A 93 8.81 -5.19 -11.22
N GLN A 94 7.86 -5.98 -11.73
CA GLN A 94 8.15 -7.07 -12.66
C GLN A 94 8.72 -6.54 -13.98
N GLU A 95 8.18 -5.44 -14.50
CA GLU A 95 8.65 -4.80 -15.74
C GLU A 95 10.04 -4.17 -15.59
N GLU A 96 10.33 -3.60 -14.41
CA GLU A 96 11.65 -3.02 -14.08
C GLU A 96 12.73 -4.10 -13.88
N SER A 97 12.34 -5.31 -13.51
CA SER A 97 13.24 -6.45 -13.20
C SER A 97 13.58 -7.31 -14.43
N GLN A 98 13.61 -6.77 -15.64
CA GLN A 98 13.73 -7.46 -16.94
C GLN A 98 14.88 -8.47 -17.09
N GLU A 99 15.81 -8.57 -16.14
CA GLU A 99 16.99 -9.46 -16.25
C GLU A 99 16.79 -10.87 -15.66
N ASN A 100 15.68 -11.13 -14.97
CA ASN A 100 15.43 -12.46 -14.40
C ASN A 100 14.07 -13.01 -14.87
N GLU A 101 14.08 -14.18 -15.53
CA GLU A 101 12.87 -14.92 -15.96
C GLU A 101 11.94 -15.30 -14.79
N GLN A 102 12.36 -15.07 -13.55
CA GLN A 102 11.59 -15.44 -12.37
C GLN A 102 10.62 -14.32 -11.95
N GLU A 103 9.34 -14.65 -11.83
CA GLU A 103 8.31 -13.74 -11.34
C GLU A 103 8.66 -13.25 -9.92
N PHE A 104 8.83 -11.94 -9.74
CA PHE A 104 9.18 -11.33 -8.45
C PHE A 104 8.18 -11.71 -7.34
N LEU A 105 6.90 -11.62 -7.64
CA LEU A 105 5.81 -11.86 -6.70
C LEU A 105 4.53 -12.17 -7.49
N SER A 106 4.04 -13.39 -7.41
CA SER A 106 2.78 -13.75 -8.07
C SER A 106 1.59 -12.99 -7.48
N VAL A 107 0.50 -12.86 -8.24
CA VAL A 107 -0.75 -12.24 -7.75
C VAL A 107 -1.28 -13.00 -6.52
N CYS A 108 -1.14 -14.32 -6.49
CA CYS A 108 -1.54 -15.15 -5.36
C CYS A 108 -0.72 -14.85 -4.10
N GLU A 109 0.59 -14.70 -4.24
CA GLU A 109 1.48 -14.34 -3.12
C GLU A 109 1.22 -12.92 -2.61
N LEU A 110 1.05 -11.94 -3.51
CA LEU A 110 0.65 -10.59 -3.10
C LEU A 110 -0.63 -10.63 -2.26
N LYS A 111 -1.65 -11.32 -2.75
CA LYS A 111 -2.92 -11.49 -2.02
C LYS A 111 -2.73 -12.18 -0.67
N ALA A 112 -1.90 -13.20 -0.60
CA ALA A 112 -1.59 -13.91 0.64
C ALA A 112 -0.86 -13.00 1.64
N ARG A 113 0.13 -12.20 1.20
CA ARG A 113 0.84 -11.23 2.05
C ARG A 113 -0.10 -10.16 2.62
N LEU A 114 -0.98 -9.59 1.81
CA LEU A 114 -1.95 -8.58 2.26
C LEU A 114 -2.95 -9.15 3.28
N LYS A 115 -3.44 -10.38 3.07
CA LYS A 115 -4.29 -11.08 4.04
C LYS A 115 -3.55 -11.40 5.34
N ALA A 116 -2.28 -11.75 5.26
CA ALA A 116 -1.47 -12.01 6.46
C ALA A 116 -1.30 -10.72 7.29
N GLY A 117 -1.06 -9.57 6.65
CA GLY A 117 -1.02 -8.27 7.32
C GLY A 117 -2.34 -7.92 8.00
N GLU A 118 -3.48 -8.11 7.33
CA GLU A 118 -4.80 -7.95 7.93
C GLU A 118 -5.00 -8.84 9.16
N ALA A 119 -4.59 -10.10 9.07
CA ALA A 119 -4.69 -11.04 10.20
C ALA A 119 -3.85 -10.60 11.41
N GLU A 120 -2.67 -10.02 11.19
CA GLU A 120 -1.84 -9.46 12.27
C GLU A 120 -2.51 -8.25 12.94
N ILE A 121 -3.12 -7.35 12.19
CA ILE A 121 -3.91 -6.25 12.76
C ILE A 121 -5.03 -6.79 13.64
N ARG A 122 -5.83 -7.75 13.14
CA ARG A 122 -6.92 -8.37 13.90
C ARG A 122 -6.46 -9.02 15.18
N LYS A 123 -5.31 -9.68 15.20
CA LYS A 123 -4.73 -10.27 16.43
C LYS A 123 -4.41 -9.21 17.48
N LYS A 124 -3.85 -8.07 17.07
CA LYS A 124 -3.50 -6.96 17.95
C LYS A 124 -4.76 -6.38 18.63
N PHE A 125 -5.83 -6.17 17.88
CA PHE A 125 -7.11 -5.70 18.44
C PHE A 125 -7.71 -6.70 19.45
N LYS A 126 -7.72 -8.00 19.16
CA LYS A 126 -8.20 -9.04 20.09
C LYS A 126 -7.40 -9.12 21.39
N LYS A 127 -6.12 -8.74 21.39
CA LYS A 127 -5.33 -8.63 22.63
C LYS A 127 -5.80 -7.48 23.50
N ILE A 128 -6.15 -6.35 22.91
CA ILE A 128 -6.64 -5.17 23.62
C ILE A 128 -7.99 -5.48 24.29
N GLU A 129 -8.94 -6.09 23.55
CA GLU A 129 -10.26 -6.49 24.08
C GLU A 129 -10.19 -7.43 25.29
N LYS A 130 -9.14 -8.25 25.39
CA LYS A 130 -8.92 -9.16 26.54
C LYS A 130 -8.23 -8.49 27.74
N SER A 131 -7.78 -7.25 27.58
CA SER A 131 -7.07 -6.50 28.63
C SER A 131 -7.98 -5.56 29.42
N TYR A 132 -9.28 -5.51 29.06
CA TYR A 132 -10.37 -4.80 29.74
C TYR A 132 -11.41 -5.83 30.24
#